data_091249381c1fa982cd609a4873e29893
#
_entry.id   091249381c1fa982cd609a4873e29893
#
_cell.length_a   1.000
_cell.length_b   1.000
_cell.length_c   1.000
_cell.angle_alpha   90.00
_cell.angle_beta   90.00
_cell.angle_gamma   90.00
#
_symmetry.space_group_name_H-M   'P 1'
#
loop_
_entity.id
_entity.type
_entity.pdbx_description
1 polymer ?
#
loop_
_entity_poly.entity_id
_entity_poly.type
_entity_poly.pdbx_seq_one_letter_code
_entity_poly.pdbx_strand_id
1 'polypeptide(L)'
;AIATANLVAWTYAAPIFGSIISDRFVGAKYLVPIGMAFMSAGYFIGVGANNIVSVNLMIILIAIGTGLFKPQTNSITGRLFSDKDKLDQAFSTQYSMVNVGSFIGTTLIGILAGQQGYRICFLICAIIMLINAVCFTVGWKFLGETGKRPFKFDENQVKTTKVQTDNKPLT
;
A
#
# COMPACT_ATOMS: atom_id res chain seq x y z
N ALA A 1 10.15 -5.17 22.85
CA ALA A 1 8.69 -5.16 23.11
C ALA A 1 8.06 -3.80 22.78
N ILE A 2 8.52 -2.66 23.32
CA ILE A 2 7.91 -1.33 23.10
C ILE A 2 8.02 -0.89 21.64
N ALA A 3 9.19 -1.04 21.01
CA ALA A 3 9.38 -0.69 19.58
C ALA A 3 8.47 -1.50 18.65
N THR A 4 8.27 -2.78 18.93
CA THR A 4 7.37 -3.64 18.16
C THR A 4 5.91 -3.23 18.33
N ALA A 5 5.49 -2.89 19.55
CA ALA A 5 4.14 -2.41 19.83
C ALA A 5 3.87 -1.07 19.11
N ASN A 6 4.82 -0.15 19.14
CA ASN A 6 4.73 1.12 18.41
C ASN A 6 4.64 0.89 16.90
N LEU A 7 5.45 0.00 16.32
CA LEU A 7 5.39 -0.33 14.90
C LEU A 7 3.98 -0.82 14.52
N VAL A 8 3.44 -1.76 15.29
CA VAL A 8 2.11 -2.33 15.04
C VAL A 8 1.05 -1.22 15.12
N ALA A 9 1.04 -0.43 16.19
CA ALA A 9 0.07 0.64 16.39
C ALA A 9 0.09 1.65 15.24
N TRP A 10 1.25 2.13 14.84
CA TRP A 10 1.40 3.08 13.74
C TRP A 10 1.07 2.48 12.38
N THR A 11 1.37 1.20 12.15
CA THR A 11 1.04 0.51 10.90
C THR A 11 -0.46 0.40 10.68
N TYR A 12 -1.26 0.29 11.75
CA TYR A 12 -2.72 0.27 11.64
C TYR A 12 -3.36 1.66 11.68
N ALA A 13 -2.77 2.64 12.37
CA ALA A 13 -3.29 4.00 12.42
C ALA A 13 -2.99 4.82 11.14
N ALA A 14 -1.80 4.68 10.58
CA ALA A 14 -1.35 5.45 9.42
C ALA A 14 -2.23 5.30 8.16
N PRO A 15 -2.80 4.14 7.81
CA PRO A 15 -3.70 3.99 6.67
C PRO A 15 -4.96 4.85 6.74
N ILE A 16 -5.46 5.15 7.94
CA ILE A 16 -6.64 6.02 8.13
C ILE A 16 -6.32 7.44 7.67
N PHE A 17 -5.18 7.98 8.09
CA PHE A 17 -4.72 9.30 7.65
C PHE A 17 -4.36 9.31 6.16
N GLY A 18 -3.72 8.25 5.67
CA GLY A 18 -3.35 8.11 4.26
C GLY A 18 -4.56 8.11 3.32
N SER A 19 -5.65 7.45 3.69
CA SER A 19 -6.88 7.45 2.88
C SER A 19 -7.53 8.83 2.83
N ILE A 20 -7.60 9.55 3.96
CA ILE A 20 -8.16 10.91 4.03
C ILE A 20 -7.36 11.87 3.14
N ILE A 21 -6.04 11.79 3.18
CA ILE A 21 -5.15 12.62 2.35
C ILE A 21 -5.36 12.33 0.87
N SER A 22 -5.47 11.06 0.51
CA SER A 22 -5.71 10.65 -0.86
C SER A 22 -7.03 11.14 -1.41
N ASP A 23 -8.08 10.97 -0.63
CA ASP A 23 -9.44 11.25 -1.10
C ASP A 23 -9.69 12.76 -1.24
N ARG A 24 -9.00 13.57 -0.45
CA ARG A 24 -9.20 15.03 -0.46
C ARG A 24 -8.21 15.81 -1.32
N PHE A 25 -6.93 15.42 -1.33
CA PHE A 25 -5.87 16.31 -1.83
C PHE A 25 -5.09 15.74 -3.01
N VAL A 26 -4.73 14.46 -2.98
CA VAL A 26 -3.81 13.87 -3.96
C VAL A 26 -4.38 12.56 -4.48
N GLY A 27 -4.46 12.42 -5.79
CA GLY A 27 -4.96 11.18 -6.41
C GLY A 27 -4.13 9.95 -5.97
N ALA A 28 -4.82 8.82 -5.81
CA ALA A 28 -4.24 7.55 -5.37
C ALA A 28 -2.98 7.15 -6.17
N LYS A 29 -2.95 7.47 -7.46
CA LYS A 29 -1.85 7.17 -8.38
C LYS A 29 -0.51 7.78 -7.95
N TYR A 30 -0.52 8.99 -7.38
CA TYR A 30 0.70 9.68 -6.94
C TYR A 30 1.14 9.23 -5.54
N LEU A 31 0.19 8.87 -4.68
CA LEU A 31 0.50 8.47 -3.31
C LEU A 31 1.19 7.11 -3.23
N VAL A 32 0.92 6.20 -4.18
CA VAL A 32 1.55 4.88 -4.21
C VAL A 32 3.08 4.97 -4.29
N PRO A 33 3.69 5.62 -5.31
CA PRO A 33 5.16 5.69 -5.38
C PRO A 33 5.76 6.57 -4.27
N ILE A 34 5.05 7.60 -3.80
CA ILE A 34 5.48 8.39 -2.65
C ILE A 34 5.54 7.51 -1.40
N GLY A 35 4.51 6.70 -1.14
CA GLY A 35 4.50 5.77 -0.01
C GLY A 35 5.63 4.74 -0.10
N MET A 36 5.89 4.18 -1.28
CA MET A 36 7.01 3.26 -1.50
C MET A 36 8.36 3.93 -1.27
N ALA A 37 8.54 5.20 -1.67
CA ALA A 37 9.76 5.96 -1.44
C ALA A 37 10.01 6.21 0.05
N PHE A 38 8.95 6.56 0.83
CA PHE A 38 9.05 6.68 2.29
C PHE A 38 9.43 5.35 2.95
N MET A 39 8.85 4.23 2.51
CA MET A 39 9.20 2.90 3.03
C MET A 39 10.66 2.57 2.69
N SER A 40 11.10 2.81 1.47
CA SER A 40 12.50 2.58 1.06
C SER A 40 13.47 3.41 1.90
N ALA A 41 13.19 4.71 2.10
CA ALA A 41 13.99 5.58 2.96
C ALA A 41 14.05 5.06 4.41
N GLY A 42 12.92 4.60 4.96
CA GLY A 42 12.86 3.96 6.27
C GLY A 42 13.76 2.73 6.37
N TYR A 43 13.72 1.85 5.39
CA TYR A 43 14.59 0.67 5.34
C TYR A 43 16.08 1.04 5.19
N PHE A 44 16.42 2.07 4.42
CA PHE A 44 17.81 2.55 4.33
C PHE A 44 18.32 3.08 5.68
N ILE A 45 17.50 3.80 6.44
CA ILE A 45 17.86 4.20 7.81
C ILE A 45 18.07 2.96 8.69
N GLY A 46 17.26 1.91 8.51
CA GLY A 46 17.39 0.63 9.21
C GLY A 46 18.74 -0.05 9.01
N VAL A 47 19.37 0.09 7.84
CA VAL A 47 20.72 -0.45 7.56
C VAL A 47 21.76 0.13 8.52
N GLY A 48 21.66 1.44 8.83
CA GLY A 48 22.59 2.15 9.71
C GLY A 48 22.09 2.33 11.15
N ALA A 49 20.96 1.73 11.53
CA ALA A 49 20.34 1.96 12.83
C ALA A 49 21.14 1.33 13.97
N ASN A 50 21.88 2.17 14.71
CA ASN A 50 22.65 1.77 15.88
C ASN A 50 22.05 2.33 17.19
N ASN A 51 21.13 3.29 17.10
CA ASN A 51 20.54 4.00 18.22
C ASN A 51 19.01 3.88 18.19
N ILE A 52 18.40 3.96 19.37
CA ILE A 52 16.93 3.91 19.51
C ILE A 52 16.21 5.00 18.70
N VAL A 53 16.86 6.17 18.54
CA VAL A 53 16.33 7.27 17.73
C VAL A 53 16.24 6.89 16.25
N SER A 54 17.29 6.25 15.69
CA SER A 54 17.30 5.78 14.30
C SER A 54 16.25 4.70 14.07
N VAL A 55 16.07 3.79 15.04
CA VAL A 55 15.03 2.75 14.98
C VAL A 55 13.63 3.38 14.98
N ASN A 56 13.38 4.35 15.84
CA ASN A 56 12.08 5.03 15.89
C ASN A 56 11.81 5.80 14.58
N LEU A 57 12.82 6.49 14.04
CA LEU A 57 12.70 7.19 12.76
C LEU A 57 12.40 6.24 11.62
N MET A 58 13.07 5.09 11.55
CA MET A 58 12.77 4.01 10.60
C MET A 58 11.30 3.58 10.72
N ILE A 59 10.82 3.31 11.94
CA ILE A 59 9.45 2.86 12.21
C ILE A 59 8.45 3.91 11.71
N ILE A 60 8.67 5.19 12.01
CA ILE A 60 7.78 6.29 11.60
C ILE A 60 7.72 6.38 10.06
N LEU A 61 8.86 6.35 9.38
CA LEU A 61 8.89 6.43 7.92
C LEU A 61 8.20 5.23 7.25
N ILE A 62 8.43 4.03 7.77
CA ILE A 62 7.77 2.82 7.26
C ILE A 62 6.26 2.88 7.51
N ALA A 63 5.82 3.35 8.67
CA ALA A 63 4.41 3.49 9.01
C ALA A 63 3.71 4.51 8.10
N ILE A 64 4.31 5.69 7.90
CA ILE A 64 3.80 6.71 6.98
C ILE A 64 3.71 6.13 5.55
N GLY A 65 4.80 5.53 5.06
CA GLY A 65 4.84 4.93 3.73
C GLY A 65 3.77 3.85 3.54
N THR A 66 3.60 2.96 4.51
CA THR A 66 2.58 1.90 4.50
C THR A 66 1.17 2.50 4.50
N GLY A 67 0.95 3.54 5.30
CA GLY A 67 -0.32 4.26 5.38
C GLY A 67 -0.71 4.96 4.08
N LEU A 68 0.26 5.49 3.37
CA LEU A 68 0.04 6.10 2.06
C LEU A 68 -0.15 5.05 0.94
N PHE A 69 0.55 3.92 1.01
CA PHE A 69 0.57 2.91 -0.05
C PHE A 69 -0.64 1.97 -0.02
N LYS A 70 -0.91 1.32 1.13
CA LYS A 70 -1.89 0.23 1.24
C LYS A 70 -3.32 0.60 0.80
N PRO A 71 -3.93 1.69 1.31
CA PRO A 71 -5.29 2.03 0.94
C PRO A 71 -5.41 2.43 -0.53
N GLN A 72 -4.33 3.00 -1.11
CA GLN A 72 -4.34 3.44 -2.50
C GLN A 72 -4.33 2.28 -3.49
N THR A 73 -3.62 1.21 -3.17
CA THR A 73 -3.61 0.01 -4.01
C THR A 73 -5.01 -0.58 -4.13
N ASN A 74 -5.75 -0.69 -3.03
CA ASN A 74 -7.15 -1.15 -3.05
C ASN A 74 -8.06 -0.18 -3.80
N SER A 75 -7.89 1.13 -3.62
CA SER A 75 -8.65 2.16 -4.31
C SER A 75 -8.44 2.11 -5.83
N ILE A 76 -7.21 1.91 -6.29
CA ILE A 76 -6.88 1.77 -7.71
C ILE A 76 -7.52 0.51 -8.28
N THR A 77 -7.38 -0.64 -7.60
CA THR A 77 -8.00 -1.89 -8.02
C THR A 77 -9.52 -1.76 -8.13
N GLY A 78 -10.17 -1.14 -7.14
CA GLY A 78 -11.61 -0.91 -7.16
C GLY A 78 -12.10 0.02 -8.26
N ARG A 79 -11.25 0.91 -8.78
CA ARG A 79 -11.60 1.83 -9.88
C ARG A 79 -11.25 1.28 -11.27
N LEU A 80 -10.40 0.27 -11.33
CA LEU A 80 -9.92 -0.29 -12.60
C LEU A 80 -10.96 -1.20 -13.27
N PHE A 81 -11.80 -1.86 -12.46
CA PHE A 81 -12.80 -2.80 -12.93
C PHE A 81 -14.21 -2.33 -12.61
N SER A 82 -15.05 -2.16 -13.66
CA SER A 82 -16.48 -1.78 -13.51
C SER A 82 -17.38 -3.01 -13.38
N ASP A 83 -16.93 -4.17 -13.82
CA ASP A 83 -17.64 -5.44 -13.76
C ASP A 83 -17.39 -6.12 -12.41
N LYS A 84 -18.47 -6.56 -11.73
CA LYS A 84 -18.39 -7.15 -10.39
C LYS A 84 -17.56 -8.43 -10.37
N ASP A 85 -17.75 -9.31 -11.35
CA ASP A 85 -17.06 -10.61 -11.40
C ASP A 85 -15.54 -10.41 -11.61
N LYS A 86 -15.16 -9.44 -12.46
CA LYS A 86 -13.76 -9.08 -12.67
C LYS A 86 -13.15 -8.38 -11.46
N LEU A 87 -13.93 -7.58 -10.76
CA LEU A 87 -13.51 -6.90 -9.54
C LEU A 87 -13.22 -7.90 -8.42
N ASP A 88 -14.13 -8.85 -8.20
CA ASP A 88 -13.96 -9.89 -7.18
C ASP A 88 -12.75 -10.78 -7.50
N GLN A 89 -12.55 -11.13 -8.78
CA GLN A 89 -11.37 -11.86 -9.23
C GLN A 89 -10.07 -11.07 -9.01
N ALA A 90 -10.09 -9.76 -9.29
CA ALA A 90 -8.93 -8.90 -9.09
C ALA A 90 -8.54 -8.79 -7.61
N PHE A 91 -9.51 -8.60 -6.70
CA PHE A 91 -9.24 -8.58 -5.27
C PHE A 91 -8.79 -9.93 -4.74
N SER A 92 -9.39 -11.03 -5.19
CA SER A 92 -8.97 -12.39 -4.83
C SER A 92 -7.54 -12.67 -5.26
N THR A 93 -7.18 -12.30 -6.49
CA THR A 93 -5.81 -12.42 -7.01
C THR A 93 -4.83 -11.56 -6.21
N GLN A 94 -5.19 -10.29 -5.93
CA GLN A 94 -4.37 -9.39 -5.14
C GLN A 94 -4.13 -9.96 -3.74
N TYR A 95 -5.16 -10.46 -3.07
CA TYR A 95 -5.05 -11.08 -1.75
C TYR A 95 -4.16 -12.33 -1.76
N SER A 96 -4.31 -13.19 -2.76
CA SER A 96 -3.48 -14.38 -2.94
C SER A 96 -2.02 -14.01 -3.15
N MET A 97 -1.73 -13.01 -3.98
CA MET A 97 -0.35 -12.54 -4.21
C MET A 97 0.28 -11.93 -2.95
N VAL A 98 -0.50 -11.20 -2.14
CA VAL A 98 -0.01 -10.69 -0.85
C VAL A 98 0.36 -11.83 0.10
N ASN A 99 -0.45 -12.89 0.18
CA ASN A 99 -0.15 -14.04 1.04
C ASN A 99 1.08 -14.82 0.56
N VAL A 100 1.20 -15.07 -0.74
CA VAL A 100 2.39 -15.70 -1.34
C VAL A 100 3.63 -14.85 -1.09
N GLY A 101 3.54 -13.54 -1.33
CA GLY A 101 4.64 -12.60 -1.07
C GLY A 101 5.05 -12.55 0.41
N SER A 102 4.07 -12.58 1.32
CA SER A 102 4.33 -12.63 2.76
C SER A 102 5.04 -13.91 3.17
N PHE A 103 4.60 -15.05 2.66
CA PHE A 103 5.23 -16.36 2.95
C PHE A 103 6.69 -16.39 2.45
N ILE A 104 6.91 -16.03 1.19
CA ILE A 104 8.26 -15.99 0.61
C ILE A 104 9.13 -14.97 1.35
N GLY A 105 8.61 -13.76 1.58
CA GLY A 105 9.34 -12.67 2.22
C GLY A 105 9.78 -13.01 3.64
N THR A 106 8.87 -13.50 4.48
CA THR A 106 9.19 -13.87 5.87
C THR A 106 10.19 -15.03 5.93
N THR A 107 10.06 -16.02 5.04
CA THR A 107 10.98 -17.17 4.99
C THR A 107 12.38 -16.72 4.56
N LEU A 108 12.51 -15.99 3.45
CA LEU A 108 13.79 -15.52 2.94
C LEU A 108 14.50 -14.58 3.92
N ILE A 109 13.75 -13.60 4.45
CA ILE A 109 14.31 -12.64 5.41
C ILE A 109 14.70 -13.34 6.72
N GLY A 110 13.93 -14.34 7.19
CA GLY A 110 14.27 -15.12 8.37
C GLY A 110 15.58 -15.89 8.22
N ILE A 111 15.80 -16.52 7.06
CA ILE A 111 17.04 -17.26 6.75
C ILE A 111 18.23 -16.28 6.65
N LEU A 112 18.06 -15.19 5.90
CA LEU A 112 19.11 -14.18 5.69
C LEU A 112 19.50 -13.48 7.01
N ALA A 113 18.53 -13.15 7.84
CA ALA A 113 18.78 -12.53 9.14
C ALA A 113 19.60 -13.43 10.07
N GLY A 114 19.36 -14.75 10.03
CA GLY A 114 20.13 -15.72 10.80
C GLY A 114 21.56 -15.91 10.31
N GLN A 115 21.81 -15.73 9.00
CA GLN A 115 23.13 -15.97 8.40
C GLN A 115 24.01 -14.71 8.30
N GLN A 116 23.41 -13.58 7.91
CA GLN A 116 24.14 -12.37 7.55
C GLN A 116 23.76 -11.13 8.37
N GLY A 117 22.80 -11.29 9.26
CA GLY A 117 22.30 -10.23 10.13
C GLY A 117 21.27 -9.31 9.48
N TYR A 118 20.60 -8.54 10.32
CA TYR A 118 19.45 -7.70 9.91
C TYR A 118 19.78 -6.56 8.96
N ARG A 119 21.03 -6.07 8.94
CA ARG A 119 21.42 -4.95 8.08
C ARG A 119 21.24 -5.26 6.60
N ILE A 120 21.66 -6.45 6.18
CA ILE A 120 21.50 -6.90 4.78
C ILE A 120 20.04 -7.08 4.43
N CYS A 121 19.23 -7.58 5.37
CA CYS A 121 17.78 -7.70 5.17
C CYS A 121 17.13 -6.33 4.91
N PHE A 122 17.46 -5.31 5.69
CA PHE A 122 16.96 -3.96 5.48
C PHE A 122 17.42 -3.38 4.13
N LEU A 123 18.66 -3.61 3.74
CA LEU A 123 19.19 -3.17 2.45
C LEU A 123 18.42 -3.80 1.28
N ILE A 124 18.20 -5.10 1.32
CA ILE A 124 17.43 -5.83 0.29
C ILE A 124 15.99 -5.29 0.22
N CYS A 125 15.34 -5.11 1.36
CA CYS A 125 13.98 -4.53 1.40
C CYS A 125 13.95 -3.11 0.82
N ALA A 126 14.94 -2.27 1.13
CA ALA A 126 15.04 -0.91 0.60
C ALA A 126 15.17 -0.90 -0.92
N ILE A 127 16.04 -1.75 -1.47
CA ILE A 127 16.27 -1.86 -2.92
C ILE A 127 15.01 -2.38 -3.63
N ILE A 128 14.37 -3.42 -3.08
CA ILE A 128 13.13 -3.99 -3.66
C ILE A 128 12.03 -2.92 -3.67
N MET A 129 11.86 -2.15 -2.60
CA MET A 129 10.86 -1.07 -2.54
C MET A 129 11.16 0.04 -3.55
N LEU A 130 12.44 0.39 -3.74
CA LEU A 130 12.83 1.38 -4.73
C LEU A 130 12.53 0.90 -6.15
N ILE A 131 12.89 -0.34 -6.46
CA ILE A 131 12.59 -0.96 -7.77
C ILE A 131 11.08 -0.97 -8.02
N ASN A 132 10.28 -1.37 -7.03
CA ASN A 132 8.81 -1.37 -7.14
C ASN A 132 8.26 0.03 -7.39
N ALA A 133 8.79 1.07 -6.71
CA ALA A 133 8.38 2.46 -6.94
C ALA A 133 8.67 2.91 -8.37
N VAL A 134 9.85 2.56 -8.91
CA VAL A 134 10.23 2.85 -10.30
C VAL A 134 9.34 2.07 -11.28
N CYS A 135 9.14 0.76 -11.07
CA CYS A 135 8.29 -0.07 -11.91
C CYS A 135 6.86 0.45 -11.94
N PHE A 136 6.31 0.86 -10.79
CA PHE A 136 4.98 1.44 -10.71
C PHE A 136 4.90 2.77 -11.47
N THR A 137 5.92 3.62 -11.34
CA THR A 137 5.98 4.91 -12.05
C THR A 137 6.09 4.73 -13.56
N VAL A 138 6.87 3.76 -14.03
CA VAL A 138 6.95 3.40 -15.45
C VAL A 138 5.63 2.81 -15.94
N GLY A 139 5.00 1.98 -15.10
CA GLY A 139 3.70 1.36 -15.36
C GLY A 139 2.51 2.33 -15.36
N TRP A 140 2.70 3.60 -14.99
CA TRP A 140 1.65 4.63 -15.00
C TRP A 140 0.91 4.78 -16.33
N LYS A 141 1.59 4.51 -17.42
CA LYS A 141 1.01 4.59 -18.77
C LYS A 141 -0.14 3.59 -18.94
N PHE A 142 -0.04 2.42 -18.30
CA PHE A 142 -1.09 1.38 -18.36
C PHE A 142 -2.31 1.71 -17.49
N LEU A 143 -2.16 2.53 -16.44
CA LEU A 143 -3.27 2.95 -15.60
C LEU A 143 -4.13 4.07 -16.22
N GLY A 144 -3.68 4.72 -17.28
CA GLY A 144 -4.39 5.83 -17.93
C GLY A 144 -4.77 6.95 -16.94
N GLU A 145 -6.05 7.32 -16.93
CA GLU A 145 -6.61 8.35 -16.03
C GLU A 145 -6.99 7.82 -14.64
N THR A 146 -6.97 6.49 -14.42
CA THR A 146 -7.38 5.86 -13.18
C THR A 146 -6.51 6.33 -12.00
N GLY A 147 -7.14 6.87 -10.97
CA GLY A 147 -6.47 7.33 -9.76
C GLY A 147 -5.74 8.67 -9.84
N LYS A 148 -5.80 9.41 -10.96
CA LYS A 148 -5.20 10.75 -11.08
C LYS A 148 -5.92 11.82 -10.26
N ARG A 149 -7.25 11.71 -10.14
CA ARG A 149 -8.07 12.70 -9.42
C ARG A 149 -8.48 12.18 -8.05
N PRO A 150 -8.57 13.07 -7.04
CA PRO A 150 -9.21 12.72 -5.78
C PRO A 150 -10.63 12.20 -6.03
N PHE A 151 -11.13 11.40 -5.11
CA PHE A 151 -12.50 10.90 -5.19
C PHE A 151 -13.49 12.08 -5.11
N LYS A 152 -14.10 12.48 -6.23
CA LYS A 152 -15.30 13.31 -6.21
C LYS A 152 -16.48 12.37 -6.13
N PHE A 153 -17.25 12.50 -5.06
CA PHE A 153 -18.52 11.81 -4.89
C PHE A 153 -19.45 12.26 -6.02
N ASP A 154 -19.64 11.41 -7.02
CA ASP A 154 -20.54 11.73 -8.13
C ASP A 154 -21.96 11.35 -7.69
N GLU A 155 -22.73 12.35 -7.26
CA GLU A 155 -24.13 12.19 -6.83
C GLU A 155 -24.99 11.47 -7.89
N ASN A 156 -24.60 11.53 -9.15
CA ASN A 156 -25.31 10.86 -10.23
C ASN A 156 -25.14 9.35 -10.20
N GLN A 157 -23.98 8.83 -9.75
CA GLN A 157 -23.78 7.38 -9.61
C GLN A 157 -24.61 6.78 -8.46
N VAL A 158 -24.82 7.54 -7.39
CA VAL A 158 -25.65 7.10 -6.26
C VAL A 158 -27.13 7.01 -6.69
N LYS A 159 -27.60 7.92 -7.53
CA LYS A 159 -28.95 7.89 -8.09
C LYS A 159 -29.16 6.68 -9.01
N THR A 160 -28.17 6.38 -9.86
CA THR A 160 -28.23 5.23 -10.78
C THR A 160 -28.25 3.90 -10.03
N THR A 161 -27.44 3.77 -8.98
CA THR A 161 -27.39 2.55 -8.15
C THR A 161 -28.68 2.36 -7.36
N LYS A 162 -29.30 3.43 -6.82
CA LYS A 162 -30.58 3.36 -6.12
C LYS A 162 -31.73 2.94 -7.05
N VAL A 163 -31.76 3.46 -8.28
CA VAL A 163 -32.79 3.10 -9.27
C VAL A 163 -32.67 1.64 -9.72
N GLN A 164 -31.45 1.08 -9.81
CA GLN A 164 -31.27 -0.34 -10.14
C GLN A 164 -31.63 -1.29 -9.01
N THR A 165 -31.50 -0.86 -7.75
CA THR A 165 -31.87 -1.69 -6.58
C THR A 165 -33.37 -1.73 -6.37
N ASP A 166 -34.09 -0.67 -6.73
CA ASP A 166 -35.56 -0.58 -6.56
C ASP A 166 -36.33 -1.33 -7.65
N ASN A 167 -35.71 -1.62 -8.79
CA ASN A 167 -36.33 -2.33 -9.92
C ASN A 167 -36.01 -3.83 -9.99
N LYS A 168 -35.45 -4.43 -8.95
CA LYS A 168 -35.21 -5.88 -8.91
C LYS A 168 -36.42 -6.55 -8.21
N PRO A 169 -37.28 -7.29 -8.94
CA PRO A 169 -38.39 -8.00 -8.32
C PRO A 169 -37.83 -9.05 -7.36
N LEU A 170 -38.38 -9.08 -6.16
CA LEU A 170 -38.15 -10.14 -5.17
C LEU A 170 -38.75 -11.43 -5.72
N THR A 171 -37.91 -12.29 -6.28
CA THR A 171 -38.23 -13.69 -6.57
C THR A 171 -37.45 -14.59 -5.63
#